data_701df1bf70c75fc75aa81294ce5ccd20
#
_entry.id   701df1bf70c75fc75aa81294ce5ccd20
#
_cell.length_a   1.000
_cell.length_b   1.000
_cell.length_c   1.000
_cell.angle_alpha   90.00
_cell.angle_beta   90.00
_cell.angle_gamma   90.00
#
_symmetry.space_group_name_H-M   'P 1'
#
loop_
_entity.id
_entity.type
_entity.pdbx_description
1 polymer ?
#
loop_
_entity_poly.entity_id
_entity_poly.type
_entity_poly.pdbx_seq_one_letter_code
_entity_poly.pdbx_strand_id
1 'polypeptide(L)'
;MKITKTIEDHKATLHLEGWLDTQAAPELAQEVKALDDIDRLVLDFENLEYISSSGLREVVAAYKKMKSLHGSFCVIHVSPEVMDVFHLTGFDKKLDIQAA
;
A
#
# COMPACT_ATOMS: atom_id res chain seq x y z
N MET A 1 -10.13 -3.71 9.55
CA MET A 1 -8.82 -4.04 8.94
C MET A 1 -7.75 -4.02 10.00
N LYS A 2 -6.74 -4.84 9.85
CA LYS A 2 -5.58 -4.84 10.76
C LYS A 2 -4.34 -4.43 9.99
N ILE A 3 -3.58 -3.50 10.54
CA ILE A 3 -2.30 -3.06 9.96
C ILE A 3 -1.20 -3.33 10.97
N THR A 4 -0.21 -4.10 10.56
CA THR A 4 0.97 -4.37 11.36
C THR A 4 2.17 -3.68 10.70
N LYS A 5 2.91 -2.91 11.47
CA LYS A 5 4.03 -2.11 10.97
C LYS A 5 5.36 -2.70 11.42
N THR A 6 6.28 -2.84 10.47
CA THR A 6 7.66 -3.25 10.74
C THR A 6 8.58 -2.20 10.15
N ILE A 7 9.52 -1.69 10.95
CA ILE A 7 10.51 -0.71 10.47
C ILE A 7 11.90 -1.27 10.70
N GLU A 8 12.72 -1.23 9.66
CA GLU A 8 14.07 -1.75 9.68
C GLU A 8 14.93 -0.93 8.71
N ASP A 9 15.99 -0.30 9.20
CA ASP A 9 16.96 0.47 8.40
C ASP A 9 16.29 1.44 7.42
N HIS A 10 15.41 2.31 7.92
CA HIS A 10 14.68 3.32 7.13
C HIS A 10 13.69 2.71 6.12
N LYS A 11 13.41 1.41 6.21
CA LYS A 11 12.40 0.74 5.41
C LYS A 11 11.20 0.43 6.30
N ALA A 12 10.03 0.88 5.89
CA ALA A 12 8.77 0.54 6.56
C ALA A 12 8.01 -0.48 5.73
N THR A 13 7.49 -1.51 6.38
CA THR A 13 6.57 -2.46 5.76
C THR A 13 5.26 -2.41 6.53
N LEU A 14 4.17 -2.16 5.82
CA LEU A 14 2.83 -2.21 6.39
C LEU A 14 2.16 -3.48 5.88
N HIS A 15 1.85 -4.38 6.81
CA HIS A 15 1.15 -5.62 6.52
C HIS A 15 -0.34 -5.39 6.73
N LEU A 16 -1.12 -5.48 5.65
CA LEU A 16 -2.56 -5.23 5.70
C LEU A 16 -3.31 -6.54 5.70
N GLU A 17 -4.27 -6.67 6.61
CA GLU A 17 -5.09 -7.87 6.73
C GLU A 17 -6.56 -7.49 6.73
N GLY A 18 -7.35 -8.14 5.91
CA GLY A 18 -8.78 -7.94 5.82
C GLY A 18 -9.19 -7.13 4.60
N TRP A 19 -10.02 -6.12 4.81
CA TRP A 19 -10.63 -5.35 3.74
C TRP A 19 -10.17 -3.89 3.77
N LEU A 20 -9.53 -3.46 2.71
CA LEU A 20 -9.17 -2.04 2.56
C LEU A 20 -10.32 -1.35 1.81
N ASP A 21 -11.39 -1.11 2.56
CA ASP A 21 -12.61 -0.50 2.05
C ASP A 21 -12.67 0.99 2.45
N THR A 22 -13.82 1.62 2.21
CA THR A 22 -14.00 3.03 2.50
C THR A 22 -13.84 3.37 3.99
N GLN A 23 -14.23 2.45 4.88
CA GLN A 23 -14.07 2.65 6.32
C GLN A 23 -12.62 2.47 6.77
N ALA A 24 -11.89 1.59 6.13
CA ALA A 24 -10.51 1.28 6.48
C ALA A 24 -9.49 2.23 5.83
N ALA A 25 -9.85 2.84 4.71
CA ALA A 25 -8.93 3.73 3.99
C ALA A 25 -8.31 4.81 4.89
N PRO A 26 -9.05 5.50 5.77
CA PRO A 26 -8.43 6.47 6.68
C PRO A 26 -7.40 5.86 7.64
N GLU A 27 -7.55 4.58 8.00
CA GLU A 27 -6.58 3.92 8.87
C GLU A 27 -5.23 3.78 8.15
N LEU A 28 -5.26 3.40 6.87
CA LEU A 28 -4.04 3.32 6.08
C LEU A 28 -3.43 4.72 5.91
N ALA A 29 -4.26 5.71 5.62
CA ALA A 29 -3.79 7.09 5.46
C ALA A 29 -3.05 7.57 6.70
N GLN A 30 -3.59 7.29 7.89
CA GLN A 30 -2.96 7.69 9.15
C GLN A 30 -1.65 6.97 9.38
N GLU A 31 -1.58 5.68 9.09
CA GLU A 31 -0.35 4.91 9.26
C GLU A 31 0.75 5.41 8.35
N VAL A 32 0.42 5.71 7.10
CA VAL A 32 1.39 6.26 6.14
C VAL A 32 1.84 7.65 6.57
N LYS A 33 0.90 8.49 7.01
CA LYS A 33 1.21 9.86 7.46
C LYS A 33 2.13 9.87 8.67
N ALA A 34 1.99 8.89 9.55
CA ALA A 34 2.79 8.79 10.76
C ALA A 34 4.21 8.27 10.51
N LEU A 35 4.49 7.73 9.33
CA LEU A 35 5.83 7.24 9.01
C LEU A 35 6.79 8.40 8.86
N ASP A 36 7.96 8.27 9.49
CA ASP A 36 8.98 9.30 9.51
C ASP A 36 10.34 8.64 9.33
N ASP A 37 11.29 9.38 8.79
CA ASP A 37 12.68 8.94 8.63
C ASP A 37 12.79 7.61 7.87
N ILE A 38 11.97 7.45 6.81
CA ILE A 38 12.02 6.28 5.93
C ILE A 38 12.34 6.71 4.51
N ASP A 39 13.02 5.84 3.78
CA ASP A 39 13.28 6.03 2.35
C ASP A 39 12.71 4.89 1.49
N ARG A 40 12.11 3.88 2.13
CA ARG A 40 11.44 2.78 1.43
C ARG A 40 10.15 2.44 2.15
N LEU A 41 9.09 2.27 1.38
CA LEU A 41 7.79 1.83 1.91
C LEU A 41 7.31 0.63 1.10
N VAL A 42 6.99 -0.45 1.81
CA VAL A 42 6.41 -1.66 1.23
C VAL A 42 5.02 -1.85 1.83
N LEU A 43 4.03 -2.05 0.98
CA LEU A 43 2.71 -2.49 1.41
C LEU A 43 2.61 -3.98 1.11
N ASP A 44 2.41 -4.78 2.14
CA ASP A 44 2.29 -6.24 2.02
C ASP A 44 0.82 -6.61 2.05
N PHE A 45 0.33 -7.10 0.92
CA PHE A 45 -1.07 -7.46 0.71
C PHE A 45 -1.35 -8.96 0.85
N GLU A 46 -0.42 -9.72 1.43
CA GLU A 46 -0.57 -11.17 1.53
C GLU A 46 -1.91 -11.58 2.13
N ASN A 47 -2.37 -10.87 3.14
CA ASN A 47 -3.62 -11.18 3.84
C ASN A 47 -4.73 -10.18 3.55
N LEU A 48 -4.58 -9.39 2.50
CA LEU A 48 -5.63 -8.46 2.07
C LEU A 48 -6.59 -9.18 1.14
N GLU A 49 -7.88 -9.10 1.46
CA GLU A 49 -8.92 -9.82 0.72
C GLU A 49 -9.67 -8.94 -0.28
N TYR A 50 -9.64 -7.62 -0.08
CA TYR A 50 -10.45 -6.71 -0.88
C TYR A 50 -9.87 -5.30 -0.84
N ILE A 51 -10.00 -4.58 -1.95
CA ILE A 51 -9.63 -3.18 -2.01
C ILE A 51 -10.74 -2.40 -2.73
N SER A 52 -11.18 -1.28 -2.12
CA SER A 52 -12.15 -0.38 -2.71
C SER A 52 -11.44 0.74 -3.49
N SER A 53 -12.21 1.55 -4.20
CA SER A 53 -11.65 2.72 -4.89
C SER A 53 -11.03 3.70 -3.89
N SER A 54 -11.64 3.84 -2.70
CA SER A 54 -11.07 4.69 -1.64
C SER A 54 -9.75 4.13 -1.13
N GLY A 55 -9.68 2.80 -0.97
CA GLY A 55 -8.44 2.13 -0.57
C GLY A 55 -7.36 2.29 -1.60
N LEU A 56 -7.70 2.13 -2.88
CA LEU A 56 -6.75 2.31 -3.97
C LEU A 56 -6.20 3.75 -3.98
N ARG A 57 -7.06 4.72 -3.72
CA ARG A 57 -6.65 6.12 -3.65
C ARG A 57 -5.60 6.35 -2.58
N GLU A 58 -5.74 5.68 -1.42
CA GLU A 58 -4.75 5.78 -0.35
C GLU A 58 -3.43 5.09 -0.71
N VAL A 59 -3.49 3.99 -1.47
CA VAL A 59 -2.27 3.36 -1.97
C VAL A 59 -1.52 4.31 -2.91
N VAL A 60 -2.24 4.97 -3.79
CA VAL A 60 -1.65 5.96 -4.71
C VAL A 60 -1.08 7.15 -3.94
N ALA A 61 -1.78 7.60 -2.88
CA ALA A 61 -1.28 8.69 -2.03
C ALA A 61 0.02 8.30 -1.34
N ALA A 62 0.14 7.05 -0.88
CA ALA A 62 1.38 6.55 -0.28
C ALA A 62 2.53 6.56 -1.30
N TYR A 63 2.25 6.13 -2.53
CA TYR A 63 3.22 6.20 -3.61
C TYR A 63 3.71 7.63 -3.84
N LYS A 64 2.77 8.58 -3.91
CA LYS A 64 3.12 9.98 -4.15
C LYS A 64 3.95 10.57 -3.01
N LYS A 65 3.66 10.18 -1.78
CA LYS A 65 4.46 10.59 -0.63
C LYS A 65 5.91 10.14 -0.79
N MET A 66 6.11 8.86 -1.11
CA MET A 66 7.45 8.32 -1.25
C MET A 66 8.19 8.95 -2.42
N LYS A 67 7.48 9.20 -3.52
CA LYS A 67 8.06 9.89 -4.67
C LYS A 67 8.53 11.31 -4.29
N SER A 68 7.75 12.03 -3.49
CA SER A 68 8.12 13.38 -3.04
C SER A 68 9.35 13.36 -2.14
N LEU A 69 9.61 12.26 -1.46
CA LEU A 69 10.77 12.08 -0.60
C LEU A 69 11.97 11.50 -1.35
N HIS A 70 11.84 11.28 -2.66
CA HIS A 70 12.83 10.59 -3.49
C HIS A 70 13.12 9.18 -2.99
N GLY A 71 12.13 8.56 -2.32
CA GLY A 71 12.23 7.21 -1.82
C GLY A 71 11.63 6.19 -2.79
N SER A 72 11.63 4.93 -2.37
CA SER A 72 11.04 3.84 -3.16
C SER A 72 9.75 3.34 -2.53
N PHE A 73 8.88 2.77 -3.38
CA PHE A 73 7.58 2.25 -2.98
C PHE A 73 7.26 1.01 -3.78
N CYS A 74 6.73 -0.02 -3.10
CA CYS A 74 6.19 -1.18 -3.81
C CYS A 74 5.05 -1.80 -3.02
N VAL A 75 4.24 -2.58 -3.72
CA VAL A 75 3.18 -3.39 -3.13
C VAL A 75 3.51 -4.83 -3.47
N ILE A 76 3.54 -5.71 -2.48
CA ILE A 76 3.93 -7.11 -2.66
C ILE A 76 2.81 -8.07 -2.27
N HIS A 77 2.91 -9.30 -2.73
CA HIS A 77 1.99 -10.39 -2.41
C HIS A 77 0.55 -10.07 -2.80
N VAL A 78 0.37 -9.46 -3.96
CA VAL A 78 -0.94 -9.02 -4.42
C VAL A 78 -1.71 -10.20 -5.01
N SER A 79 -2.91 -10.47 -4.49
CA SER A 79 -3.76 -11.55 -4.98
C SER A 79 -4.25 -11.26 -6.41
N PRO A 80 -4.68 -12.28 -7.17
CA PRO A 80 -5.21 -12.05 -8.51
C PRO A 80 -6.39 -11.08 -8.54
N GLU A 81 -7.29 -11.16 -7.56
CA GLU A 81 -8.46 -10.29 -7.49
C GLU A 81 -8.07 -8.82 -7.28
N VAL A 82 -7.13 -8.58 -6.39
CA VAL A 82 -6.64 -7.22 -6.13
C VAL A 82 -5.78 -6.74 -7.30
N MET A 83 -4.99 -7.63 -7.89
CA MET A 83 -4.19 -7.29 -9.07
C MET A 83 -5.08 -6.81 -10.21
N ASP A 84 -6.26 -7.42 -10.39
CA ASP A 84 -7.21 -6.99 -11.42
C ASP A 84 -7.62 -5.52 -11.23
N VAL A 85 -7.79 -5.08 -9.99
CA VAL A 85 -8.13 -3.69 -9.71
C VAL A 85 -7.01 -2.75 -10.16
N PHE A 86 -5.76 -3.09 -9.85
CA PHE A 86 -4.62 -2.29 -10.31
C PHE A 86 -4.52 -2.29 -11.82
N HIS A 87 -4.73 -3.44 -12.44
CA HIS A 87 -4.65 -3.59 -13.89
C HIS A 87 -5.74 -2.77 -14.60
N LEU A 88 -6.98 -2.86 -14.13
CA LEU A 88 -8.11 -2.14 -14.73
C LEU A 88 -7.97 -0.63 -14.59
N THR A 89 -7.35 -0.16 -13.53
CA THR A 89 -7.13 1.28 -13.32
C THR A 89 -5.84 1.79 -13.95
N GLY A 90 -5.00 0.88 -14.45
CA GLY A 90 -3.73 1.25 -15.07
C GLY A 90 -2.62 1.59 -14.08
N PHE A 91 -2.87 1.49 -12.78
CA PHE A 91 -1.85 1.83 -11.79
C PHE A 91 -0.71 0.81 -11.73
N ASP A 92 -0.92 -0.41 -12.21
CA ASP A 92 0.14 -1.40 -12.33
C ASP A 92 1.27 -0.96 -13.26
N LYS A 93 1.01 0.03 -14.11
CA LYS A 93 2.04 0.61 -14.99
C LYS A 93 2.83 1.72 -14.34
N LYS A 94 2.32 2.30 -13.26
CA LYS A 94 2.97 3.41 -12.54
C LYS A 94 3.62 2.96 -11.25
N LEU A 95 3.01 1.98 -10.59
CA LEU A 95 3.45 1.48 -9.29
C LEU A 95 4.16 0.16 -9.48
N ASP A 96 5.12 -0.12 -8.62
CA ASP A 96 5.76 -1.43 -8.55
C ASP A 96 4.82 -2.37 -7.78
N ILE A 97 4.04 -3.16 -8.51
CA ILE A 97 3.05 -4.08 -7.96
C ILE A 97 3.50 -5.51 -8.25
N GLN A 98 3.71 -6.29 -7.21
CA GLN A 98 4.23 -7.65 -7.32
C GLN A 98 3.18 -8.66 -6.90
N ALA A 99 2.94 -9.66 -7.74
CA ALA A 99 1.99 -10.73 -7.47
C ALA A 99 2.47 -11.66 -6.36
N ALA A 100 1.51 -12.35 -5.77
CA ALA A 100 1.79 -13.36 -4.76
C ALA A 100 2.56 -14.56 -5.33
#